data_c61a371e4303904e84e068c76930b356
#
_entry.id   c61a371e4303904e84e068c76930b356
#
_cell.length_a   1.000
_cell.length_b   1.000
_cell.length_c   1.000
_cell.angle_alpha   90.00
_cell.angle_beta   90.00
_cell.angle_gamma   90.00
#
_symmetry.space_group_name_H-M   'P 1'
#
loop_
_entity.id
_entity.type
_entity.pdbx_description
1 polymer ?
#
loop_
_entity_poly.entity_id
_entity_poly.type
_entity_poly.pdbx_seq_one_letter_code
_entity_poly.pdbx_strand_id
1 'polypeptide(L)'
;VDFSYPVETRRSAGSRGFTLIELMVVVVIIGLLAAIAMPQIASRMRERRTNQAAQQIALLYRNARLRAMGRGFAVLVNYNSTSGFRVLETLPAGGLMNCAPMLPPSCTNTNWAVPTQTRVVETFNPGVYTGVLVGVTSQPSGAAASNLDLCFTPRGRAFSRTLAADELAPMTGLIDIQVGQAVPMLQRHVNVLPNGMARVSP
;
A
#
# COMPACT_ATOMS: atom_id res chain seq x y z
N VAL A 1 32.78 -39.34 62.18
CA VAL A 1 31.44 -38.78 61.97
C VAL A 1 31.05 -39.20 60.56
N ASP A 2 30.21 -40.23 60.48
CA ASP A 2 29.73 -40.88 59.21
C ASP A 2 28.49 -40.17 58.74
N PHE A 3 28.56 -39.46 57.61
CA PHE A 3 27.42 -38.79 57.00
C PHE A 3 26.83 -39.73 55.90
N SER A 4 25.85 -40.57 56.29
CA SER A 4 25.07 -41.35 55.34
C SER A 4 23.91 -40.48 54.81
N TYR A 5 24.00 -40.04 53.56
CA TYR A 5 22.89 -39.36 52.87
C TYR A 5 21.88 -40.39 52.39
N PRO A 6 20.57 -40.23 52.63
CA PRO A 6 19.57 -41.10 52.07
C PRO A 6 19.45 -40.86 50.55
N VAL A 7 19.64 -41.89 49.77
CA VAL A 7 19.38 -41.90 48.32
C VAL A 7 17.87 -41.93 48.12
N GLU A 8 17.32 -40.80 47.78
CA GLU A 8 15.91 -40.65 47.41
C GLU A 8 15.69 -41.28 46.03
N THR A 9 15.14 -42.47 46.00
CA THR A 9 14.74 -43.17 44.74
C THR A 9 13.56 -42.42 44.14
N ARG A 10 13.85 -41.56 43.14
CA ARG A 10 12.84 -40.95 42.28
C ARG A 10 12.03 -42.07 41.63
N ARG A 11 10.78 -42.24 42.04
CA ARG A 11 9.82 -43.11 41.35
C ARG A 11 9.62 -42.52 39.95
N SER A 12 10.08 -43.24 38.94
CA SER A 12 9.78 -43.00 37.56
C SER A 12 8.26 -43.09 37.37
N ALA A 13 7.62 -41.95 37.15
CA ALA A 13 6.22 -41.91 36.77
C ALA A 13 6.13 -42.62 35.42
N GLY A 14 5.48 -43.78 35.39
CA GLY A 14 5.28 -44.58 34.17
C GLY A 14 4.65 -43.72 33.09
N SER A 15 5.36 -43.56 31.98
CA SER A 15 4.83 -42.92 30.78
C SER A 15 3.68 -43.76 30.22
N ARG A 16 2.46 -43.32 30.48
CA ARG A 16 1.27 -43.89 29.85
C ARG A 16 1.33 -43.58 28.35
N GLY A 17 1.53 -44.54 27.52
CA GLY A 17 1.45 -44.38 26.07
C GLY A 17 0.01 -44.10 25.65
N PHE A 18 -0.15 -43.27 24.60
CA PHE A 18 -1.46 -42.99 23.98
C PHE A 18 -1.99 -44.26 23.32
N THR A 19 -3.28 -44.49 23.46
CA THR A 19 -3.95 -45.58 22.72
C THR A 19 -4.26 -45.13 21.30
N LEU A 20 -4.28 -46.08 20.36
CA LEU A 20 -4.58 -45.83 18.95
C LEU A 20 -5.99 -45.19 18.79
N ILE A 21 -6.97 -45.63 19.60
CA ILE A 21 -8.32 -45.11 19.59
C ILE A 21 -8.37 -43.64 20.05
N GLU A 22 -7.60 -43.26 21.06
CA GLU A 22 -7.52 -41.88 21.56
C GLU A 22 -6.99 -40.94 20.50
N LEU A 23 -5.97 -41.37 19.71
CA LEU A 23 -5.43 -40.60 18.62
C LEU A 23 -6.46 -40.47 17.48
N MET A 24 -7.22 -41.51 17.14
CA MET A 24 -8.29 -41.44 16.13
C MET A 24 -9.39 -40.41 16.54
N VAL A 25 -9.83 -40.42 17.79
CA VAL A 25 -10.86 -39.50 18.29
C VAL A 25 -10.35 -38.05 18.21
N VAL A 26 -9.10 -37.80 18.60
CA VAL A 26 -8.50 -36.45 18.55
C VAL A 26 -8.43 -35.93 17.10
N VAL A 27 -8.02 -36.76 16.15
CA VAL A 27 -7.94 -36.36 14.73
C VAL A 27 -9.33 -36.02 14.17
N VAL A 28 -10.35 -36.80 14.52
CA VAL A 28 -11.74 -36.53 14.10
C VAL A 28 -12.23 -35.18 14.67
N ILE A 29 -11.97 -34.91 15.95
CA ILE A 29 -12.37 -33.65 16.58
C ILE A 29 -11.65 -32.46 15.93
N ILE A 30 -10.33 -32.56 15.70
CA ILE A 30 -9.55 -31.52 15.02
C ILE A 30 -10.08 -31.29 13.60
N GLY A 31 -10.41 -32.35 12.87
CA GLY A 31 -10.97 -32.26 11.52
C GLY A 31 -12.31 -31.51 11.49
N LEU A 32 -13.21 -31.78 12.44
CA LEU A 32 -14.48 -31.08 12.56
C LEU A 32 -14.29 -29.58 12.90
N LEU A 33 -13.41 -29.28 13.84
CA LEU A 33 -13.10 -27.88 14.21
C LEU A 33 -12.46 -27.12 13.05
N ALA A 34 -11.53 -27.74 12.31
CA ALA A 34 -10.90 -27.15 11.15
C ALA A 34 -11.90 -26.84 10.03
N ALA A 35 -12.88 -27.72 9.79
CA ALA A 35 -13.91 -27.50 8.77
C ALA A 35 -14.75 -26.22 9.03
N ILE A 36 -15.02 -25.90 10.29
CA ILE A 36 -15.77 -24.69 10.67
C ILE A 36 -14.86 -23.45 10.63
N ALA A 37 -13.60 -23.56 11.03
CA ALA A 37 -12.67 -22.43 11.16
C ALA A 37 -12.15 -21.91 9.80
N MET A 38 -11.94 -22.80 8.79
CA MET A 38 -11.35 -22.44 7.51
C MET A 38 -12.06 -21.28 6.78
N PRO A 39 -13.38 -21.23 6.61
CA PRO A 39 -14.04 -20.15 5.89
C PRO A 39 -13.89 -18.79 6.58
N GLN A 40 -13.84 -18.77 7.90
CA GLN A 40 -13.68 -17.53 8.67
C GLN A 40 -12.25 -16.95 8.54
N ILE A 41 -11.25 -17.82 8.52
CA ILE A 41 -9.84 -17.40 8.34
C ILE A 41 -9.65 -16.82 6.94
N ALA A 42 -10.21 -17.47 5.91
CA ALA A 42 -10.08 -17.00 4.54
C ALA A 42 -10.69 -15.60 4.32
N SER A 43 -11.84 -15.30 4.94
CA SER A 43 -12.45 -13.97 4.85
C SER A 43 -11.61 -12.88 5.53
N ARG A 44 -11.09 -13.16 6.72
CA ARG A 44 -10.21 -12.23 7.46
C ARG A 44 -8.88 -11.98 6.74
N MET A 45 -8.32 -12.99 6.08
CA MET A 45 -7.12 -12.80 5.29
C MET A 45 -7.34 -11.89 4.07
N ARG A 46 -8.50 -12.02 3.42
CA ARG A 46 -8.89 -11.11 2.32
C ARG A 46 -9.00 -9.66 2.80
N GLU A 47 -9.69 -9.45 3.91
CA GLU A 47 -9.81 -8.12 4.50
C GLU A 47 -8.44 -7.49 4.85
N ARG A 48 -7.55 -8.26 5.45
CA ARG A 48 -6.19 -7.80 5.75
C ARG A 48 -5.43 -7.35 4.50
N ARG A 49 -5.53 -8.10 3.40
CA ARG A 49 -4.88 -7.75 2.12
C ARG A 49 -5.42 -6.42 1.56
N THR A 50 -6.74 -6.22 1.58
CA THR A 50 -7.37 -4.97 1.15
C THR A 50 -6.92 -3.80 2.02
N ASN A 51 -6.92 -3.97 3.35
CA ASN A 51 -6.44 -2.95 4.28
C ASN A 51 -4.96 -2.61 4.07
N GLN A 52 -4.10 -3.61 3.87
CA GLN A 52 -2.69 -3.42 3.60
C GLN A 52 -2.45 -2.66 2.29
N ALA A 53 -3.15 -3.02 1.23
CA ALA A 53 -3.06 -2.32 -0.06
C ALA A 53 -3.51 -0.86 0.06
N ALA A 54 -4.63 -0.59 0.73
CA ALA A 54 -5.13 0.77 0.96
C ALA A 54 -4.14 1.62 1.79
N GLN A 55 -3.58 1.04 2.85
CA GLN A 55 -2.58 1.73 3.67
C GLN A 55 -1.29 2.02 2.89
N GLN A 56 -0.82 1.09 2.06
CA GLN A 56 0.36 1.32 1.23
C GLN A 56 0.13 2.41 0.20
N ILE A 57 -1.04 2.45 -0.45
CA ILE A 57 -1.39 3.53 -1.36
C ILE A 57 -1.42 4.87 -0.62
N ALA A 58 -2.04 4.94 0.56
CA ALA A 58 -2.08 6.17 1.34
C ALA A 58 -0.68 6.63 1.78
N LEU A 59 0.19 5.69 2.17
CA LEU A 59 1.58 5.98 2.53
C LEU A 59 2.38 6.48 1.32
N LEU A 60 2.18 5.88 0.14
CA LEU A 60 2.83 6.30 -1.10
C LEU A 60 2.53 7.78 -1.42
N TYR A 61 1.27 8.22 -1.32
CA TYR A 61 0.90 9.62 -1.52
C TYR A 61 1.49 10.56 -0.45
N ARG A 62 1.46 10.13 0.82
CA ARG A 62 2.07 10.90 1.92
C ARG A 62 3.57 11.04 1.74
N ASN A 63 4.25 9.96 1.41
CA ASN A 63 5.70 9.95 1.17
C ASN A 63 6.07 10.81 -0.04
N ALA A 64 5.32 10.72 -1.14
CA ALA A 64 5.52 11.56 -2.31
C ALA A 64 5.43 13.06 -1.96
N ARG A 65 4.41 13.45 -1.18
CA ARG A 65 4.25 14.83 -0.70
C ARG A 65 5.39 15.26 0.21
N LEU A 66 5.74 14.46 1.21
CA LEU A 66 6.85 14.75 2.13
C LEU A 66 8.18 14.86 1.38
N ARG A 67 8.39 13.99 0.38
CA ARG A 67 9.56 14.02 -0.47
C ARG A 67 9.65 15.30 -1.29
N ALA A 68 8.53 15.76 -1.86
CA ALA A 68 8.48 17.02 -2.59
C ALA A 68 8.86 18.21 -1.69
N MET A 69 8.30 18.28 -0.49
CA MET A 69 8.61 19.34 0.48
C MET A 69 10.05 19.25 1.00
N GLY A 70 10.54 18.05 1.31
CA GLY A 70 11.87 17.87 1.91
C GLY A 70 13.02 18.07 0.92
N ARG A 71 12.79 17.76 -0.37
CA ARG A 71 13.84 17.90 -1.40
C ARG A 71 13.75 19.19 -2.20
N GLY A 72 12.64 19.92 -2.11
CA GLY A 72 12.45 21.14 -2.88
C GLY A 72 12.18 20.92 -4.38
N PHE A 73 11.82 19.69 -4.79
CA PHE A 73 11.52 19.32 -6.18
C PHE A 73 10.08 18.81 -6.30
N ALA A 74 9.51 18.92 -7.51
CA ALA A 74 8.20 18.33 -7.77
C ALA A 74 8.27 16.79 -7.80
N VAL A 75 7.24 16.14 -7.23
CA VAL A 75 7.08 14.68 -7.22
C VAL A 75 5.73 14.33 -7.77
N LEU A 76 5.71 13.48 -8.79
CA LEU A 76 4.50 12.97 -9.45
C LEU A 76 4.20 11.55 -9.00
N VAL A 77 2.97 11.29 -8.62
CA VAL A 77 2.40 9.94 -8.48
C VAL A 77 1.56 9.68 -9.72
N ASN A 78 2.02 8.79 -10.57
CA ASN A 78 1.29 8.32 -11.75
C ASN A 78 0.59 7.02 -11.41
N TYR A 79 -0.72 6.97 -11.56
CA TYR A 79 -1.53 5.76 -11.54
C TYR A 79 -1.91 5.36 -12.95
N ASN A 80 -1.78 4.08 -13.25
CA ASN A 80 -2.28 3.47 -14.47
C ASN A 80 -2.96 2.15 -14.10
N SER A 81 -4.16 1.90 -14.62
CA SER A 81 -4.96 0.72 -14.30
C SER A 81 -4.27 -0.61 -14.59
N THR A 82 -3.32 -0.63 -15.53
CA THR A 82 -2.57 -1.83 -15.92
C THR A 82 -1.29 -2.02 -15.11
N SER A 83 -0.52 -0.94 -14.88
CA SER A 83 0.81 -1.01 -14.25
C SER A 83 0.83 -0.63 -12.76
N GLY A 84 -0.29 -0.11 -12.22
CA GLY A 84 -0.39 0.35 -10.84
C GLY A 84 0.16 1.77 -10.65
N PHE A 85 0.85 1.97 -9.53
CA PHE A 85 1.36 3.29 -9.12
C PHE A 85 2.86 3.40 -9.35
N ARG A 86 3.30 4.56 -9.85
CA ARG A 86 4.71 4.94 -9.97
C ARG A 86 4.92 6.32 -9.39
N VAL A 87 5.96 6.47 -8.59
CA VAL A 87 6.39 7.76 -8.05
C VAL A 87 7.58 8.24 -8.86
N LEU A 88 7.44 9.39 -9.50
CA LEU A 88 8.48 10.04 -10.28
C LEU A 88 8.91 11.33 -9.57
N GLU A 89 10.20 11.56 -9.53
CA GLU A 89 10.81 12.77 -8.99
C GLU A 89 11.50 13.52 -10.13
N THR A 90 11.36 14.83 -10.16
CA THR A 90 12.10 15.64 -11.12
C THR A 90 13.58 15.66 -10.79
N LEU A 91 14.41 15.64 -11.83
CA LEU A 91 15.86 15.82 -11.71
C LEU A 91 16.21 17.31 -11.91
N PRO A 92 17.21 17.81 -11.18
CA PRO A 92 17.73 19.15 -11.47
C PRO A 92 18.25 19.17 -12.90
N ALA A 93 17.80 20.15 -13.68
CA ALA A 93 18.25 20.31 -15.05
C ALA A 93 19.76 20.63 -15.07
N GLY A 94 20.54 19.77 -15.75
CA GLY A 94 21.94 20.05 -16.03
C GLY A 94 22.95 19.68 -14.96
N GLY A 95 22.82 18.55 -14.26
CA GLY A 95 23.88 18.06 -13.37
C GLY A 95 24.39 19.11 -12.36
N LEU A 96 25.05 18.69 -11.32
CA LEU A 96 25.51 19.51 -10.19
C LEU A 96 26.47 20.69 -10.53
N MET A 97 26.71 20.99 -11.81
CA MET A 97 27.74 21.96 -12.21
C MET A 97 27.25 23.16 -13.05
N ASN A 98 25.97 23.29 -13.33
CA ASN A 98 25.46 24.41 -14.11
C ASN A 98 24.71 25.41 -13.23
N CYS A 99 25.39 26.51 -12.86
CA CYS A 99 24.80 27.64 -12.13
C CYS A 99 23.89 28.54 -13.02
N ALA A 100 23.34 28.02 -14.10
CA ALA A 100 22.36 28.75 -14.89
C ALA A 100 21.08 28.94 -14.05
N PRO A 101 20.43 30.12 -14.06
CA PRO A 101 19.18 30.36 -13.39
C PRO A 101 18.05 29.63 -14.13
N MET A 102 18.00 28.33 -13.97
CA MET A 102 16.90 27.53 -14.46
C MET A 102 15.76 27.58 -13.46
N LEU A 103 14.55 27.81 -13.97
CA LEU A 103 13.34 27.66 -13.15
C LEU A 103 13.36 26.29 -12.49
N PRO A 104 13.13 26.23 -11.16
CA PRO A 104 13.11 24.94 -10.48
C PRO A 104 12.04 24.05 -11.13
N PRO A 105 12.33 22.76 -11.34
CA PRO A 105 11.37 21.82 -11.90
C PRO A 105 10.08 21.83 -11.09
N SER A 106 8.98 22.13 -11.77
CA SER A 106 7.65 22.21 -11.16
C SER A 106 6.70 21.21 -11.78
N CYS A 107 5.51 21.08 -11.20
CA CYS A 107 4.49 20.18 -11.74
C CYS A 107 4.11 20.51 -13.19
N THR A 108 4.11 21.79 -13.55
CA THR A 108 3.63 22.28 -14.87
C THR A 108 4.72 22.42 -15.93
N ASN A 109 5.97 22.66 -15.53
CA ASN A 109 7.05 22.88 -16.49
C ASN A 109 7.94 21.64 -16.72
N THR A 110 7.64 20.53 -16.07
CA THR A 110 8.40 19.28 -16.20
C THR A 110 7.76 18.38 -17.25
N ASN A 111 8.54 17.90 -18.21
CA ASN A 111 8.07 16.82 -19.07
C ASN A 111 8.28 15.46 -18.36
N TRP A 112 7.20 14.97 -17.77
CA TRP A 112 7.20 13.74 -16.96
C TRP A 112 7.47 12.47 -17.77
N ALA A 113 7.38 12.52 -19.09
CA ALA A 113 7.67 11.39 -19.97
C ALA A 113 9.16 11.26 -20.32
N VAL A 114 9.98 12.29 -20.03
CA VAL A 114 11.39 12.33 -20.43
C VAL A 114 12.28 11.78 -19.30
N PRO A 115 12.99 10.65 -19.52
CA PRO A 115 13.83 10.02 -18.51
C PRO A 115 15.01 10.89 -18.03
N THR A 116 15.44 11.86 -18.84
CA THR A 116 16.51 12.80 -18.45
C THR A 116 16.05 13.88 -17.48
N GLN A 117 14.74 14.12 -17.37
CA GLN A 117 14.14 15.11 -16.47
C GLN A 117 13.52 14.48 -15.22
N THR A 118 13.30 13.17 -15.24
CA THR A 118 12.59 12.47 -14.17
C THR A 118 13.29 11.17 -13.82
N ARG A 119 13.12 10.72 -12.59
CA ARG A 119 13.49 9.35 -12.21
C ARG A 119 12.36 8.69 -11.45
N VAL A 120 12.20 7.40 -11.66
CA VAL A 120 11.30 6.58 -10.87
C VAL A 120 11.94 6.31 -9.50
N VAL A 121 11.23 6.63 -8.44
CA VAL A 121 11.69 6.48 -7.06
C VAL A 121 11.09 5.24 -6.43
N GLU A 122 9.82 5.00 -6.72
CA GLU A 122 9.05 3.92 -6.11
C GLU A 122 8.00 3.43 -7.10
N THR A 123 7.74 2.14 -7.08
CA THR A 123 6.65 1.51 -7.84
C THR A 123 5.83 0.64 -6.92
N PHE A 124 4.51 0.68 -7.04
CA PHE A 124 3.61 -0.17 -6.29
C PHE A 124 2.55 -0.74 -7.22
N ASN A 125 2.51 -2.07 -7.34
CA ASN A 125 1.48 -2.76 -8.09
C ASN A 125 0.52 -3.45 -7.13
N PRO A 126 -0.76 -3.02 -7.05
CA PRO A 126 -1.77 -3.64 -6.20
C PRO A 126 -2.00 -5.12 -6.52
N GLY A 127 -1.71 -5.57 -7.74
CA GLY A 127 -1.81 -6.96 -8.18
C GLY A 127 -0.92 -7.95 -7.39
N VAL A 128 0.06 -7.47 -6.63
CA VAL A 128 0.82 -8.29 -5.67
C VAL A 128 -0.10 -8.87 -4.59
N TYR A 129 -1.18 -8.18 -4.25
CA TYR A 129 -2.20 -8.67 -3.34
C TYR A 129 -3.28 -9.41 -4.11
N THR A 130 -3.25 -10.72 -4.10
CA THR A 130 -4.18 -11.57 -4.83
C THR A 130 -5.64 -11.18 -4.61
N GLY A 131 -6.33 -10.85 -5.69
CA GLY A 131 -7.76 -10.50 -5.68
C GLY A 131 -8.07 -9.05 -5.30
N VAL A 132 -7.07 -8.19 -5.09
CA VAL A 132 -7.28 -6.76 -4.84
C VAL A 132 -7.39 -6.03 -6.17
N LEU A 133 -8.49 -5.27 -6.31
CA LEU A 133 -8.77 -4.37 -7.42
C LEU A 133 -8.67 -2.92 -6.96
N VAL A 134 -8.18 -2.06 -7.82
CA VAL A 134 -8.09 -0.62 -7.56
C VAL A 134 -8.85 0.13 -8.64
N GLY A 135 -9.80 0.96 -8.22
CA GLY A 135 -10.50 1.94 -9.04
C GLY A 135 -10.15 3.35 -8.57
N VAL A 136 -10.05 4.28 -9.49
CA VAL A 136 -9.80 5.69 -9.17
C VAL A 136 -10.92 6.53 -9.74
N THR A 137 -11.49 7.39 -8.89
CA THR A 137 -12.52 8.35 -9.29
C THR A 137 -12.12 9.75 -8.85
N SER A 138 -12.40 10.74 -9.71
CA SER A 138 -12.20 12.15 -9.38
C SER A 138 -13.53 12.80 -9.03
N GLN A 139 -13.59 13.52 -7.91
CA GLN A 139 -14.77 14.27 -7.51
C GLN A 139 -14.57 15.76 -7.88
N PRO A 140 -15.61 16.49 -8.32
CA PRO A 140 -17.03 16.14 -8.24
C PRO A 140 -17.59 15.33 -9.43
N SER A 141 -16.82 15.06 -10.48
CA SER A 141 -17.36 14.42 -11.69
C SER A 141 -17.77 12.95 -11.47
N GLY A 142 -17.21 12.26 -10.48
CA GLY A 142 -17.44 10.83 -10.25
C GLY A 142 -16.90 9.92 -11.37
N ALA A 143 -16.20 10.48 -12.35
CA ALA A 143 -15.70 9.74 -13.49
C ALA A 143 -14.56 8.81 -13.08
N ALA A 144 -14.66 7.55 -13.51
CA ALA A 144 -13.58 6.58 -13.33
C ALA A 144 -12.39 6.96 -14.23
N ALA A 145 -11.20 6.98 -13.66
CA ALA A 145 -9.99 7.29 -14.38
C ALA A 145 -9.14 6.02 -14.55
N SER A 146 -8.80 5.68 -15.79
CA SER A 146 -7.84 4.63 -16.10
C SER A 146 -6.40 5.08 -15.87
N ASN A 147 -6.16 6.39 -15.96
CA ASN A 147 -4.90 7.05 -15.65
C ASN A 147 -5.16 8.25 -14.73
N LEU A 148 -4.28 8.47 -13.78
CA LEU A 148 -4.31 9.64 -12.92
C LEU A 148 -2.88 10.06 -12.62
N ASP A 149 -2.57 11.30 -12.86
CA ASP A 149 -1.34 11.95 -12.42
C ASP A 149 -1.65 12.92 -11.28
N LEU A 150 -0.98 12.74 -10.15
CA LEU A 150 -1.04 13.65 -9.02
C LEU A 150 0.35 14.15 -8.68
N CYS A 151 0.57 15.45 -8.85
CA CYS A 151 1.86 16.07 -8.63
C CYS A 151 1.85 16.93 -7.36
N PHE A 152 2.88 16.76 -6.54
CA PHE A 152 3.12 17.56 -5.35
C PHE A 152 4.25 18.57 -5.60
N THR A 153 3.97 19.82 -5.31
CA THR A 153 4.98 20.88 -5.35
C THR A 153 5.79 20.92 -4.05
N PRO A 154 6.98 21.56 -4.03
CA PRO A 154 7.76 21.80 -2.80
C PRO A 154 7.01 22.52 -1.70
N ARG A 155 5.98 23.31 -2.06
CA ARG A 155 5.10 23.98 -1.09
C ARG A 155 3.95 23.11 -0.58
N GLY A 156 3.92 21.82 -0.96
CA GLY A 156 2.89 20.86 -0.55
C GLY A 156 1.54 21.01 -1.24
N ARG A 157 1.43 21.84 -2.30
CA ARG A 157 0.23 21.93 -3.13
C ARG A 157 0.13 20.73 -4.05
N ALA A 158 -1.10 20.26 -4.28
CA ALA A 158 -1.40 19.17 -5.19
C ALA A 158 -1.95 19.70 -6.52
N PHE A 159 -1.48 19.09 -7.61
CA PHE A 159 -1.94 19.29 -8.99
C PHE A 159 -2.36 17.94 -9.53
N SER A 160 -3.42 17.90 -10.33
CA SER A 160 -3.92 16.64 -10.90
C SER A 160 -4.24 16.77 -12.38
N ARG A 161 -4.19 15.63 -13.09
CA ARG A 161 -4.74 15.45 -14.43
C ARG A 161 -5.17 13.99 -14.60
N THR A 162 -6.17 13.76 -15.41
CA THR A 162 -6.70 12.42 -15.70
C THR A 162 -6.24 11.87 -17.05
N LEU A 163 -5.92 12.73 -17.98
CA LEU A 163 -5.37 12.36 -19.29
C LEU A 163 -3.93 12.85 -19.40
N ALA A 164 -3.05 12.04 -19.95
CA ALA A 164 -1.64 12.39 -20.13
C ALA A 164 -1.42 13.61 -21.07
N ALA A 165 -2.40 13.88 -21.94
CA ALA A 165 -2.39 15.03 -22.85
C ALA A 165 -2.83 16.34 -22.16
N ASP A 166 -3.49 16.25 -20.99
CA ASP A 166 -3.94 17.43 -20.26
C ASP A 166 -2.79 18.08 -19.49
N GLU A 167 -2.93 19.37 -19.23
CA GLU A 167 -2.02 20.08 -18.34
C GLU A 167 -2.35 19.74 -16.87
N LEU A 168 -1.31 19.67 -16.04
CA LEU A 168 -1.48 19.55 -14.60
C LEU A 168 -2.08 20.82 -14.03
N ALA A 169 -3.31 20.75 -13.53
CA ALA A 169 -4.04 21.85 -12.93
C ALA A 169 -4.08 21.72 -11.40
N PRO A 170 -4.21 22.84 -10.66
CA PRO A 170 -4.40 22.79 -9.22
C PRO A 170 -5.59 21.89 -8.87
N MET A 171 -5.38 20.99 -7.93
CA MET A 171 -6.41 20.05 -7.50
C MET A 171 -7.51 20.81 -6.74
N THR A 172 -8.73 20.77 -7.26
CA THR A 172 -9.92 21.46 -6.67
C THR A 172 -10.88 20.48 -6.01
N GLY A 173 -10.87 19.23 -6.44
CA GLY A 173 -11.76 18.16 -5.96
C GLY A 173 -11.04 17.10 -5.14
N LEU A 174 -11.82 16.15 -4.63
CA LEU A 174 -11.36 14.96 -3.96
C LEU A 174 -11.00 13.89 -4.99
N ILE A 175 -9.89 13.19 -4.80
CA ILE A 175 -9.61 11.95 -5.52
C ILE A 175 -9.93 10.79 -4.58
N ASP A 176 -10.83 9.91 -5.00
CA ASP A 176 -11.20 8.70 -4.29
C ASP A 176 -10.60 7.49 -4.99
N ILE A 177 -9.75 6.77 -4.28
CA ILE A 177 -9.13 5.55 -4.74
C ILE A 177 -9.79 4.40 -3.99
N GLN A 178 -10.61 3.65 -4.70
CA GLN A 178 -11.32 2.50 -4.19
C GLN A 178 -10.42 1.28 -4.27
N VAL A 179 -10.19 0.67 -3.12
CA VAL A 179 -9.40 -0.55 -2.98
C VAL A 179 -10.33 -1.64 -2.47
N GLY A 180 -10.61 -2.61 -3.31
CA GLY A 180 -11.58 -3.65 -2.97
C GLY A 180 -11.23 -5.00 -3.56
N GLN A 181 -12.14 -5.93 -3.37
CA GLN A 181 -12.09 -7.24 -4.02
C GLN A 181 -13.34 -7.39 -4.90
N ALA A 182 -13.32 -8.39 -5.81
CA ALA A 182 -14.47 -8.73 -6.66
C ALA A 182 -15.75 -9.06 -5.85
N VAL A 183 -15.62 -9.32 -4.56
CA VAL A 183 -16.74 -9.49 -3.64
C VAL A 183 -17.08 -8.14 -3.02
N PRO A 184 -18.28 -7.58 -3.20
CA PRO A 184 -18.60 -6.17 -2.92
C PRO A 184 -18.53 -5.74 -1.46
N MET A 185 -18.30 -6.62 -0.50
CA MET A 185 -18.37 -6.30 0.93
C MET A 185 -17.08 -5.75 1.55
N LEU A 186 -15.96 -5.71 0.82
CA LEU A 186 -14.66 -5.32 1.38
C LEU A 186 -14.03 -4.24 0.52
N GLN A 187 -14.56 -3.03 0.61
CA GLN A 187 -13.99 -1.85 -0.02
C GLN A 187 -13.35 -0.96 1.04
N ARG A 188 -12.24 -0.35 0.68
CA ARG A 188 -11.56 0.72 1.42
C ARG A 188 -11.34 1.88 0.48
N HIS A 189 -11.50 3.06 0.97
CA HIS A 189 -11.32 4.28 0.21
C HIS A 189 -10.04 4.98 0.66
N VAL A 190 -9.20 5.34 -0.27
CA VAL A 190 -8.07 6.23 -0.02
C VAL A 190 -8.42 7.58 -0.63
N ASN A 191 -8.79 8.51 0.23
CA ASN A 191 -9.21 9.84 -0.15
C ASN A 191 -7.99 10.78 -0.16
N VAL A 192 -7.68 11.34 -1.33
CA VAL A 192 -6.67 12.39 -1.45
C VAL A 192 -7.37 13.72 -1.58
N LEU A 193 -7.13 14.60 -0.61
CA LEU A 193 -7.75 15.91 -0.53
C LEU A 193 -6.97 16.97 -1.36
N PRO A 194 -7.58 18.10 -1.72
CA PRO A 194 -6.92 19.19 -2.46
C PRO A 194 -5.65 19.74 -1.78
N ASN A 195 -5.56 19.64 -0.47
CA ASN A 195 -4.35 19.99 0.28
C ASN A 195 -3.25 18.93 0.21
N GLY A 196 -3.45 17.84 -0.57
CA GLY A 196 -2.50 16.76 -0.74
C GLY A 196 -2.42 15.76 0.42
N MET A 197 -3.35 15.82 1.39
CA MET A 197 -3.43 14.82 2.46
C MET A 197 -4.16 13.58 1.97
N ALA A 198 -3.57 12.41 2.20
CA ALA A 198 -4.19 11.11 1.93
C ALA A 198 -4.72 10.48 3.22
N ARG A 199 -5.96 10.00 3.21
CA ARG A 199 -6.61 9.33 4.34
C ARG A 199 -7.26 8.04 3.86
N VAL A 200 -7.22 7.01 4.71
CA VAL A 200 -7.96 5.76 4.50
C VAL A 200 -9.28 5.87 5.25
N SER A 201 -10.37 5.55 4.58
CA SER A 201 -11.72 5.43 5.15
C SER A 201 -12.31 4.05 4.86
N PRO A 202 -13.26 3.60 5.71
CA PRO A 202 -13.96 2.34 5.49
C PRO A 202 -14.77 2.33 4.23
#